data_c8bff538e8930f10b1d0c698e25496c1
#
_entry.id   c8bff538e8930f10b1d0c698e25496c1
#
_cell.length_a   1.000
_cell.length_b   1.000
_cell.length_c   1.000
_cell.angle_alpha   90.00
_cell.angle_beta   90.00
_cell.angle_gamma   90.00
#
_symmetry.space_group_name_H-M   'P 1'
#
loop_
_entity.id
_entity.type
_entity.pdbx_description
1 polymer ?
#
loop_
_entity_poly.entity_id
_entity_poly.type
_entity_poly.pdbx_seq_one_letter_code
_entity_poly.pdbx_strand_id
1 'polypeptide(L)'
;MRRLLALLFLTVLPASAQSKWFKGNTHTHTLWSDGNDFAEMVIDWYKQQGYDFLALSDHNILQAKEVWMDVKAVEKRRKALGKTTIEKYRARFGDEWVITREKEGSTEVRLREMREYAPKFDEPGKFLLVKAEEISASFDKAPIHMNAVNVQEVIQPVKDLTSIQETMRANLKLVAEQSMRLGVPIFTHINHPNFRWALTADDLAAVTEENFFEIYNGHPMIEWEGDAFRDSHEKIWDIANTLRLTQFKAAPLFGVGTDDSHQYHGEESSPGRGWVMVRADKLDANALVEAMKRGDFYASSGVTLDDVSFTSGKLRIQIHAEPGVTYTTVIRGTLKGFDATTTEVTTPKGDFHPLRKRYSDDIGKTLATLTGPVIEWTPSGNELYFRASITSSKPHPNASMKDQKEMAWTQPMGWR
;
A
#
# COMPACT_ATOMS: atom_id res chain seq x y z
N MET A 1 8.23 26.74 -67.81
CA MET A 1 7.22 26.43 -66.77
C MET A 1 7.71 25.30 -65.89
N ARG A 2 8.31 25.60 -64.77
CA ARG A 2 8.75 24.59 -63.76
C ARG A 2 7.63 24.40 -62.73
N ARG A 3 7.07 23.19 -62.64
CA ARG A 3 6.07 22.85 -61.62
C ARG A 3 6.83 22.49 -60.34
N LEU A 4 6.63 23.28 -59.27
CA LEU A 4 7.02 22.90 -57.91
C LEU A 4 6.03 21.88 -57.38
N LEU A 5 6.51 20.68 -57.07
CA LEU A 5 5.77 19.72 -56.23
C LEU A 5 6.01 20.07 -54.76
N ALA A 6 4.96 20.50 -54.08
CA ALA A 6 4.98 20.67 -52.65
C ALA A 6 4.72 19.29 -52.00
N LEU A 7 5.73 18.71 -51.33
CA LEU A 7 5.53 17.54 -50.47
C LEU A 7 4.93 18.01 -49.16
N LEU A 8 3.68 17.61 -48.89
CA LEU A 8 3.05 17.75 -47.56
C LEU A 8 3.61 16.65 -46.65
N PHE A 9 4.45 17.00 -45.69
CA PHE A 9 4.79 16.12 -44.56
C PHE A 9 3.62 16.10 -43.59
N LEU A 10 2.80 15.06 -43.59
CA LEU A 10 1.88 14.76 -42.49
C LEU A 10 2.74 14.31 -41.30
N THR A 11 2.95 15.16 -40.31
CA THR A 11 3.46 14.77 -39.00
C THR A 11 2.34 14.04 -38.26
N VAL A 12 2.40 12.71 -38.24
CA VAL A 12 1.57 11.90 -37.35
C VAL A 12 2.11 12.15 -35.94
N LEU A 13 1.43 13.00 -35.16
CA LEU A 13 1.67 13.10 -33.73
C LEU A 13 1.34 11.75 -33.12
N PRO A 14 2.22 11.15 -32.30
CA PRO A 14 1.88 9.92 -31.60
C PRO A 14 0.65 10.20 -30.73
N ALA A 15 -0.39 9.39 -30.87
CA ALA A 15 -1.52 9.41 -29.97
C ALA A 15 -0.96 9.23 -28.56
N SER A 16 -1.17 10.19 -27.66
CA SER A 16 -0.81 10.03 -26.27
C SER A 16 -1.55 8.80 -25.76
N ALA A 17 -0.83 7.81 -25.24
CA ALA A 17 -1.46 6.65 -24.61
C ALA A 17 -2.41 7.18 -23.52
N GLN A 18 -3.68 6.81 -23.60
CA GLN A 18 -4.66 7.21 -22.60
C GLN A 18 -4.31 6.46 -21.31
N SER A 19 -4.01 7.19 -20.24
CA SER A 19 -3.70 6.62 -18.94
C SER A 19 -4.86 5.74 -18.42
N LYS A 20 -4.51 4.61 -17.81
CA LYS A 20 -5.46 3.63 -17.28
C LYS A 20 -5.25 3.46 -15.79
N TRP A 21 -6.29 3.01 -15.09
CA TRP A 21 -6.19 2.53 -13.73
C TRP A 21 -5.67 1.09 -13.72
N PHE A 22 -4.64 0.85 -12.89
CA PHE A 22 -4.10 -0.48 -12.63
C PHE A 22 -4.29 -0.82 -11.15
N LYS A 23 -4.95 -1.95 -10.89
CA LYS A 23 -5.19 -2.49 -9.55
C LYS A 23 -3.98 -3.27 -9.07
N GLY A 24 -3.42 -2.94 -7.91
CA GLY A 24 -2.30 -3.68 -7.38
C GLY A 24 -2.21 -3.72 -5.86
N ASN A 25 -1.45 -4.68 -5.35
CA ASN A 25 -1.13 -4.77 -3.94
C ASN A 25 0.38 -4.66 -3.73
N THR A 26 0.78 -3.88 -2.72
CA THR A 26 2.18 -3.59 -2.42
C THR A 26 2.66 -4.19 -1.09
N HIS A 27 1.79 -4.98 -0.39
CA HIS A 27 2.13 -5.61 0.89
C HIS A 27 1.53 -7.02 0.97
N THR A 28 2.39 -8.03 0.81
CA THR A 28 1.98 -9.45 0.67
C THR A 28 3.11 -10.36 1.09
N HIS A 29 2.81 -11.36 1.94
CA HIS A 29 3.77 -12.34 2.47
C HIS A 29 3.54 -13.73 1.92
N THR A 30 4.59 -14.53 1.84
CA THR A 30 4.59 -15.90 1.33
C THR A 30 5.38 -16.82 2.27
N LEU A 31 5.58 -18.08 1.88
CA LEU A 31 6.48 -19.01 2.61
C LEU A 31 7.93 -18.52 2.67
N TRP A 32 8.31 -17.52 1.90
CA TRP A 32 9.65 -16.91 1.98
C TRP A 32 9.89 -16.13 3.27
N SER A 33 8.82 -15.69 3.95
CA SER A 33 8.87 -15.12 5.29
C SER A 33 7.92 -15.87 6.24
N ASP A 34 6.79 -15.31 6.56
CA ASP A 34 5.83 -15.87 7.54
C ASP A 34 4.42 -16.11 6.98
N GLY A 35 4.22 -15.88 5.69
CA GLY A 35 3.04 -16.34 4.99
C GLY A 35 2.90 -17.88 4.97
N ASN A 36 1.72 -18.40 4.65
CA ASN A 36 1.41 -19.81 4.74
C ASN A 36 1.19 -20.53 3.38
N ASP A 37 1.51 -19.86 2.26
CA ASP A 37 1.45 -20.50 0.94
C ASP A 37 2.65 -20.14 0.06
N PHE A 38 2.88 -20.93 -0.99
CA PHE A 38 3.92 -20.70 -1.99
C PHE A 38 3.70 -19.39 -2.75
N ALA A 39 4.78 -18.70 -3.10
CA ALA A 39 4.70 -17.45 -3.86
C ALA A 39 3.83 -17.58 -5.11
N GLU A 40 3.97 -18.67 -5.85
CA GLU A 40 3.19 -18.93 -7.05
C GLU A 40 1.69 -19.12 -6.78
N MET A 41 1.32 -19.72 -5.65
CA MET A 41 -0.09 -19.83 -5.25
C MET A 41 -0.68 -18.48 -4.89
N VAL A 42 0.10 -17.66 -4.20
CA VAL A 42 -0.27 -16.29 -3.84
C VAL A 42 -0.46 -15.45 -5.11
N ILE A 43 0.50 -15.47 -6.02
CA ILE A 43 0.43 -14.74 -7.30
C ILE A 43 -0.79 -15.17 -8.12
N ASP A 44 -1.01 -16.49 -8.22
CA ASP A 44 -2.14 -17.07 -8.97
C ASP A 44 -3.47 -16.56 -8.43
N TRP A 45 -3.61 -16.46 -7.10
CA TRP A 45 -4.79 -15.92 -6.45
C TRP A 45 -5.04 -14.45 -6.86
N TYR A 46 -4.04 -13.58 -6.71
CA TYR A 46 -4.18 -12.15 -7.05
C TYR A 46 -4.52 -11.96 -8.53
N LYS A 47 -3.83 -12.69 -9.41
CA LYS A 47 -4.09 -12.66 -10.85
C LYS A 47 -5.53 -13.07 -11.19
N GLN A 48 -6.04 -14.13 -10.56
CA GLN A 48 -7.42 -14.60 -10.74
C GLN A 48 -8.46 -13.61 -10.18
N GLN A 49 -8.11 -12.80 -9.18
CA GLN A 49 -8.96 -11.75 -8.62
C GLN A 49 -8.87 -10.41 -9.38
N GLY A 50 -8.27 -10.41 -10.57
CA GLY A 50 -8.24 -9.26 -11.46
C GLY A 50 -7.32 -8.13 -10.99
N TYR A 51 -6.24 -8.47 -10.26
CA TYR A 51 -5.16 -7.52 -10.02
C TYR A 51 -4.29 -7.42 -11.27
N ASP A 52 -3.80 -6.23 -11.58
CA ASP A 52 -2.91 -5.96 -12.71
C ASP A 52 -1.44 -6.08 -12.30
N PHE A 53 -1.11 -5.83 -11.02
CA PHE A 53 0.24 -6.01 -10.51
C PHE A 53 0.26 -6.47 -9.06
N LEU A 54 1.35 -7.14 -8.68
CA LEU A 54 1.60 -7.61 -7.33
C LEU A 54 3.05 -7.38 -6.96
N ALA A 55 3.29 -6.78 -5.80
CA ALA A 55 4.59 -6.73 -5.14
C ALA A 55 4.61 -7.75 -4.00
N LEU A 56 5.44 -8.79 -4.12
CA LEU A 56 5.72 -9.71 -3.02
C LEU A 56 6.75 -9.07 -2.10
N SER A 57 6.37 -8.82 -0.86
CA SER A 57 7.15 -8.01 0.09
C SER A 57 7.51 -8.79 1.34
N ASP A 58 8.00 -10.01 1.18
CA ASP A 58 8.47 -10.84 2.28
C ASP A 58 9.51 -10.13 3.16
N HIS A 59 9.52 -10.40 4.46
CA HIS A 59 10.35 -9.74 5.47
C HIS A 59 11.86 -9.88 5.18
N ASN A 60 12.55 -8.78 4.90
CA ASN A 60 14.01 -8.68 4.77
C ASN A 60 14.63 -9.66 3.77
N ILE A 61 13.90 -10.02 2.73
CA ILE A 61 14.33 -11.00 1.74
C ILE A 61 13.73 -10.70 0.36
N LEU A 62 14.52 -10.96 -0.67
CA LEU A 62 14.01 -11.16 -2.03
C LEU A 62 14.08 -12.65 -2.37
N GLN A 63 13.13 -13.13 -3.18
CA GLN A 63 13.09 -14.53 -3.59
C GLN A 63 14.13 -14.81 -4.69
N ALA A 64 15.41 -14.68 -4.32
CA ALA A 64 16.56 -14.72 -5.24
C ALA A 64 17.69 -15.66 -4.81
N LYS A 65 17.40 -16.59 -3.91
CA LYS A 65 18.37 -17.62 -3.44
C LYS A 65 17.70 -18.97 -3.29
N GLU A 66 18.47 -20.04 -3.27
CA GLU A 66 17.94 -21.37 -3.01
C GLU A 66 17.52 -21.50 -1.53
N VAL A 67 16.23 -21.82 -1.31
CA VAL A 67 15.65 -22.06 0.02
C VAL A 67 14.90 -23.39 0.00
N TRP A 68 15.14 -24.21 1.02
CA TRP A 68 14.42 -25.44 1.29
C TRP A 68 13.69 -25.34 2.62
N MET A 69 12.46 -25.82 2.66
CA MET A 69 11.65 -25.87 3.88
C MET A 69 11.22 -27.31 4.17
N ASP A 70 11.27 -27.68 5.43
CA ASP A 70 10.67 -28.94 5.89
C ASP A 70 9.15 -28.91 5.60
N VAL A 71 8.64 -29.96 4.97
CA VAL A 71 7.22 -30.08 4.59
C VAL A 71 6.30 -29.99 5.80
N LYS A 72 6.71 -30.55 6.95
CA LYS A 72 5.93 -30.46 8.20
C LYS A 72 5.88 -29.01 8.71
N ALA A 73 6.97 -28.23 8.51
CA ALA A 73 6.98 -26.81 8.87
C ALA A 73 6.06 -25.99 7.98
N VAL A 74 6.01 -26.29 6.68
CA VAL A 74 5.04 -25.69 5.74
C VAL A 74 3.61 -25.96 6.19
N GLU A 75 3.28 -27.24 6.43
CA GLU A 75 1.92 -27.64 6.82
C GLU A 75 1.51 -27.10 8.20
N LYS A 76 2.46 -26.90 9.12
CA LYS A 76 2.20 -26.34 10.45
C LYS A 76 1.74 -24.87 10.40
N ARG A 77 2.11 -24.11 9.38
CA ARG A 77 1.68 -22.72 9.23
C ARG A 77 0.19 -22.59 8.88
N ARG A 78 -0.38 -23.66 8.34
CA ARG A 78 -1.76 -23.72 7.94
C ARG A 78 -2.65 -24.16 9.10
N LYS A 79 -3.76 -23.45 9.31
CA LYS A 79 -4.78 -23.78 10.31
C LYS A 79 -6.03 -24.42 9.70
N ALA A 80 -6.23 -24.26 8.38
CA ALA A 80 -7.42 -24.73 7.69
C ALA A 80 -7.47 -26.26 7.53
N LEU A 81 -8.66 -26.82 7.45
CA LEU A 81 -8.90 -28.23 7.16
C LEU A 81 -8.91 -28.52 5.65
N GLY A 82 -8.75 -29.78 5.26
CA GLY A 82 -8.81 -30.23 3.88
C GLY A 82 -7.43 -30.53 3.27
N LYS A 83 -7.24 -30.30 1.96
CA LYS A 83 -5.98 -30.59 1.27
C LYS A 83 -4.82 -29.82 1.89
N THR A 84 -3.65 -30.46 2.01
CA THR A 84 -2.43 -29.82 2.50
C THR A 84 -1.95 -28.72 1.54
N THR A 85 -1.08 -27.83 2.02
CA THR A 85 -0.47 -26.78 1.19
C THR A 85 0.27 -27.37 0.00
N ILE A 86 1.04 -28.45 0.24
CA ILE A 86 1.75 -29.19 -0.81
C ILE A 86 0.80 -29.82 -1.82
N GLU A 87 -0.29 -30.46 -1.37
CA GLU A 87 -1.29 -31.06 -2.28
C GLU A 87 -1.99 -30.00 -3.15
N LYS A 88 -2.32 -28.85 -2.58
CA LYS A 88 -2.88 -27.71 -3.36
C LYS A 88 -1.89 -27.22 -4.41
N TYR A 89 -0.62 -27.07 -4.02
CA TYR A 89 0.43 -26.60 -4.91
C TYR A 89 0.67 -27.56 -6.07
N ARG A 90 0.75 -28.90 -5.78
CA ARG A 90 0.84 -29.94 -6.82
C ARG A 90 -0.37 -29.98 -7.74
N ALA A 91 -1.57 -29.90 -7.17
CA ALA A 91 -2.81 -29.89 -7.94
C ALA A 91 -2.87 -28.70 -8.92
N ARG A 92 -2.28 -27.55 -8.56
CA ARG A 92 -2.30 -26.36 -9.39
C ARG A 92 -1.20 -26.33 -10.46
N PHE A 93 0.01 -26.74 -10.11
CA PHE A 93 1.19 -26.60 -10.99
C PHE A 93 1.77 -27.89 -11.53
N GLY A 94 1.30 -29.06 -11.05
CA GLY A 94 1.79 -30.38 -11.45
C GLY A 94 2.98 -30.86 -10.59
N ASP A 95 3.20 -32.18 -10.60
CA ASP A 95 4.25 -32.83 -9.80
C ASP A 95 5.65 -32.37 -10.21
N GLU A 96 5.89 -32.15 -11.49
CA GLU A 96 7.19 -31.70 -12.02
C GLU A 96 7.60 -30.32 -11.51
N TRP A 97 6.62 -29.51 -11.09
CA TRP A 97 6.87 -28.18 -10.54
C TRP A 97 7.33 -28.24 -9.07
N VAL A 98 6.89 -29.24 -8.31
CA VAL A 98 7.15 -29.36 -6.86
C VAL A 98 8.42 -30.17 -6.63
N ILE A 99 9.53 -29.50 -6.35
CA ILE A 99 10.82 -30.14 -6.11
C ILE A 99 10.95 -30.47 -4.63
N THR A 100 11.13 -31.76 -4.32
CA THR A 100 11.34 -32.25 -2.95
C THR A 100 12.67 -32.99 -2.85
N ARG A 101 13.22 -33.08 -1.64
CA ARG A 101 14.38 -33.93 -1.31
C ARG A 101 14.21 -34.53 0.08
N GLU A 102 14.87 -35.67 0.30
CA GLU A 102 15.04 -36.21 1.65
C GLU A 102 16.35 -35.69 2.26
N LYS A 103 16.26 -35.17 3.48
CA LYS A 103 17.41 -34.70 4.24
C LYS A 103 17.24 -35.04 5.72
N GLU A 104 18.20 -35.75 6.29
CA GLU A 104 18.24 -36.10 7.72
C GLU A 104 16.94 -36.67 8.27
N GLY A 105 16.23 -37.50 7.47
CA GLY A 105 14.96 -38.15 7.83
C GLY A 105 13.73 -37.23 7.75
N SER A 106 13.83 -36.07 7.13
CA SER A 106 12.70 -35.22 6.79
C SER A 106 12.61 -34.94 5.30
N THR A 107 11.40 -34.74 4.80
CA THR A 107 11.17 -34.30 3.41
C THR A 107 11.17 -32.77 3.38
N GLU A 108 12.05 -32.20 2.58
CA GLU A 108 12.08 -30.76 2.31
C GLU A 108 11.51 -30.44 0.93
N VAL A 109 10.82 -29.31 0.81
CA VAL A 109 10.36 -28.73 -0.47
C VAL A 109 11.16 -27.47 -0.78
N ARG A 110 11.53 -27.30 -2.07
CA ARG A 110 12.22 -26.11 -2.53
C ARG A 110 11.24 -24.96 -2.78
N LEU A 111 11.53 -23.79 -2.22
CA LEU A 111 10.89 -22.55 -2.64
C LEU A 111 11.53 -22.09 -3.95
N ARG A 112 10.72 -21.83 -4.96
CA ARG A 112 11.23 -21.37 -6.26
C ARG A 112 11.57 -19.89 -6.21
N GLU A 113 12.69 -19.54 -6.85
CA GLU A 113 13.13 -18.17 -6.99
C GLU A 113 12.22 -17.40 -7.97
N MET A 114 12.10 -16.08 -7.78
CA MET A 114 11.27 -15.23 -8.63
C MET A 114 11.62 -15.35 -10.12
N ARG A 115 12.90 -15.47 -10.45
CA ARG A 115 13.36 -15.68 -11.85
C ARG A 115 12.83 -16.96 -12.51
N GLU A 116 12.43 -17.96 -11.71
CA GLU A 116 11.89 -19.23 -12.22
C GLU A 116 10.38 -19.14 -12.46
N TYR A 117 9.64 -18.47 -11.57
CA TYR A 117 8.19 -18.42 -11.67
C TYR A 117 7.65 -17.16 -12.36
N ALA A 118 8.34 -16.01 -12.32
CA ALA A 118 7.84 -14.79 -12.94
C ALA A 118 7.46 -14.96 -14.41
N PRO A 119 8.24 -15.69 -15.26
CA PRO A 119 7.85 -15.91 -16.65
C PRO A 119 6.53 -16.68 -16.86
N LYS A 120 6.00 -17.35 -15.83
CA LYS A 120 4.69 -18.02 -15.91
C LYS A 120 3.53 -17.05 -15.65
N PHE A 121 3.77 -15.98 -14.97
CA PHE A 121 2.73 -15.06 -14.48
C PHE A 121 2.75 -13.72 -15.18
N ASP A 122 3.92 -13.17 -15.47
CA ASP A 122 4.04 -11.90 -16.19
C ASP A 122 3.39 -11.99 -17.58
N GLU A 123 2.42 -11.14 -17.80
CA GLU A 123 1.74 -10.99 -19.10
C GLU A 123 1.77 -9.50 -19.49
N PRO A 124 2.51 -9.15 -20.55
CA PRO A 124 2.63 -7.75 -20.98
C PRO A 124 1.28 -7.05 -21.12
N GLY A 125 1.10 -5.97 -20.39
CA GLY A 125 -0.12 -5.16 -20.36
C GLY A 125 -1.32 -5.76 -19.63
N LYS A 126 -1.16 -6.90 -18.94
CA LYS A 126 -2.24 -7.56 -18.19
C LYS A 126 -1.88 -7.86 -16.75
N PHE A 127 -0.68 -8.40 -16.49
CA PHE A 127 -0.24 -8.71 -15.14
C PHE A 127 1.27 -8.57 -15.01
N LEU A 128 1.71 -7.94 -13.91
CA LEU A 128 3.11 -7.63 -13.64
C LEU A 128 3.50 -8.02 -12.21
N LEU A 129 4.59 -8.76 -12.06
CA LEU A 129 5.24 -8.95 -10.77
C LEU A 129 6.28 -7.86 -10.54
N VAL A 130 6.22 -7.23 -9.37
CA VAL A 130 7.18 -6.21 -8.95
C VAL A 130 8.00 -6.75 -7.79
N LYS A 131 9.32 -6.62 -7.86
CA LYS A 131 10.19 -6.98 -6.74
C LYS A 131 9.96 -6.03 -5.57
N ALA A 132 9.76 -6.57 -4.40
CA ALA A 132 9.60 -5.79 -3.18
C ALA A 132 10.13 -6.56 -1.97
N GLU A 133 10.34 -5.85 -0.88
CA GLU A 133 10.56 -6.43 0.44
C GLU A 133 9.93 -5.56 1.51
N GLU A 134 9.58 -6.15 2.62
CA GLU A 134 9.27 -5.44 3.83
C GLU A 134 10.53 -5.33 4.69
N ILE A 135 11.09 -4.13 4.77
CA ILE A 135 12.22 -3.81 5.64
C ILE A 135 11.70 -3.76 7.08
N SER A 136 11.93 -4.83 7.83
CA SER A 136 11.40 -5.01 9.19
C SER A 136 12.46 -4.65 10.20
N ALA A 137 12.48 -3.37 10.58
CA ALA A 137 13.33 -2.79 11.60
C ALA A 137 12.59 -2.70 12.95
N SER A 138 13.28 -2.22 13.98
CA SER A 138 12.73 -1.93 15.31
C SER A 138 13.54 -0.86 16.02
N PHE A 139 12.92 -0.20 17.00
CA PHE A 139 13.57 0.62 18.00
C PHE A 139 12.97 0.30 19.35
N ASP A 140 13.79 -0.13 20.33
CA ASP A 140 13.37 -0.55 21.66
C ASP A 140 12.13 -1.47 21.61
N LYS A 141 12.16 -2.48 20.74
CA LYS A 141 11.07 -3.44 20.47
C LYS A 141 9.82 -2.87 19.78
N ALA A 142 9.72 -1.57 19.58
CA ALA A 142 8.67 -1.01 18.73
C ALA A 142 8.93 -1.41 17.28
N PRO A 143 7.99 -2.09 16.61
CA PRO A 143 8.18 -2.47 15.20
C PRO A 143 8.17 -1.23 14.31
N ILE A 144 9.15 -1.17 13.41
CA ILE A 144 9.27 -0.14 12.40
C ILE A 144 9.39 -0.87 11.07
N HIS A 145 8.28 -1.03 10.39
CA HIS A 145 8.21 -1.73 9.12
C HIS A 145 7.96 -0.75 7.97
N MET A 146 8.59 -0.98 6.86
CA MET A 146 8.37 -0.22 5.65
C MET A 146 8.56 -1.12 4.42
N ASN A 147 7.65 -1.03 3.49
CA ASN A 147 7.84 -1.70 2.21
C ASN A 147 8.70 -0.86 1.29
N ALA A 148 9.58 -1.53 0.55
CA ALA A 148 10.34 -0.95 -0.54
C ALA A 148 9.93 -1.68 -1.83
N VAL A 149 9.33 -0.97 -2.77
CA VAL A 149 8.72 -1.51 -4.00
C VAL A 149 9.57 -1.13 -5.21
N ASN A 150 9.84 -2.11 -6.05
CA ASN A 150 10.76 -2.07 -7.20
C ASN A 150 12.24 -2.11 -6.78
N VAL A 151 12.54 -2.69 -5.61
CA VAL A 151 13.93 -2.95 -5.18
C VAL A 151 14.57 -4.01 -6.09
N GLN A 152 15.88 -3.94 -6.22
CA GLN A 152 16.65 -4.89 -7.04
C GLN A 152 17.53 -5.80 -6.20
N GLU A 153 17.94 -5.34 -5.04
CA GLU A 153 18.81 -6.03 -4.08
C GLU A 153 18.20 -5.93 -2.68
N VAL A 154 18.41 -6.95 -1.84
CA VAL A 154 17.93 -6.97 -0.45
C VAL A 154 18.57 -5.82 0.33
N ILE A 155 17.74 -5.11 1.10
CA ILE A 155 18.17 -4.07 2.02
C ILE A 155 18.14 -4.66 3.43
N GLN A 156 19.31 -4.82 4.04
CA GLN A 156 19.40 -5.30 5.41
C GLN A 156 18.97 -4.21 6.38
N PRO A 157 17.98 -4.46 7.27
CA PRO A 157 17.45 -3.42 8.12
C PRO A 157 18.47 -2.93 9.16
N VAL A 158 18.56 -1.62 9.30
CA VAL A 158 19.21 -0.96 10.43
C VAL A 158 18.20 -0.84 11.56
N LYS A 159 18.59 -1.23 12.76
CA LYS A 159 17.72 -1.31 13.94
C LYS A 159 18.29 -0.54 15.13
N ASP A 160 17.43 -0.19 16.08
CA ASP A 160 17.77 0.31 17.40
C ASP A 160 18.81 1.45 17.40
N LEU A 161 18.59 2.46 16.52
CA LEU A 161 19.41 3.67 16.53
C LEU A 161 19.09 4.54 17.78
N THR A 162 18.99 5.84 17.62
CA THR A 162 18.74 6.76 18.73
C THR A 162 17.26 7.07 18.94
N SER A 163 16.43 6.80 17.93
CA SER A 163 14.96 7.00 17.98
C SER A 163 14.27 6.23 16.86
N ILE A 164 12.94 6.19 16.91
CA ILE A 164 12.08 5.68 15.83
C ILE A 164 12.40 6.41 14.53
N GLN A 165 12.43 7.74 14.56
CA GLN A 165 12.64 8.57 13.38
C GLN A 165 14.02 8.34 12.74
N GLU A 166 15.08 8.25 13.57
CA GLU A 166 16.43 7.98 13.05
C GLU A 166 16.54 6.56 12.47
N THR A 167 15.86 5.58 13.07
CA THR A 167 15.80 4.23 12.53
C THR A 167 15.08 4.20 11.18
N MET A 168 13.97 4.94 11.04
CA MET A 168 13.28 5.10 9.74
C MET A 168 14.21 5.73 8.70
N ARG A 169 14.82 6.88 9.02
CA ARG A 169 15.71 7.62 8.09
C ARG A 169 16.88 6.78 7.60
N ALA A 170 17.49 6.00 8.50
CA ALA A 170 18.60 5.13 8.12
C ALA A 170 18.20 4.09 7.07
N ASN A 171 17.02 3.47 7.22
CA ASN A 171 16.53 2.50 6.27
C ASN A 171 16.09 3.15 4.95
N LEU A 172 15.41 4.30 5.00
CA LEU A 172 15.05 5.09 3.81
C LEU A 172 16.27 5.53 3.01
N LYS A 173 17.36 5.90 3.70
CA LYS A 173 18.64 6.25 3.07
C LYS A 173 19.21 5.07 2.26
N LEU A 174 19.18 3.84 2.80
CA LEU A 174 19.65 2.66 2.07
C LEU A 174 18.83 2.41 0.79
N VAL A 175 17.50 2.62 0.86
CA VAL A 175 16.62 2.53 -0.33
C VAL A 175 16.98 3.60 -1.36
N ALA A 176 17.16 4.84 -0.92
CA ALA A 176 17.53 5.96 -1.80
C ALA A 176 18.90 5.75 -2.47
N GLU A 177 19.88 5.24 -1.71
CA GLU A 177 21.22 4.89 -2.23
C GLU A 177 21.13 3.78 -3.29
N GLN A 178 20.32 2.74 -3.08
CA GLN A 178 20.10 1.69 -4.09
C GLN A 178 19.45 2.26 -5.34
N SER A 179 18.38 3.06 -5.18
CA SER A 179 17.69 3.71 -6.29
C SER A 179 18.63 4.58 -7.13
N MET A 180 19.45 5.42 -6.50
CA MET A 180 20.43 6.27 -7.19
C MET A 180 21.50 5.45 -7.90
N ARG A 181 22.08 4.46 -7.22
CA ARG A 181 23.17 3.64 -7.76
C ARG A 181 22.74 2.84 -8.97
N LEU A 182 21.52 2.30 -8.98
CA LEU A 182 21.02 1.45 -10.05
C LEU A 182 20.22 2.22 -11.12
N GLY A 183 19.89 3.48 -10.87
CA GLY A 183 19.04 4.28 -11.76
C GLY A 183 17.63 3.71 -11.90
N VAL A 184 17.12 3.03 -10.86
CA VAL A 184 15.78 2.41 -10.83
C VAL A 184 14.92 3.16 -9.82
N PRO A 185 13.75 3.67 -10.20
CA PRO A 185 12.87 4.32 -9.25
C PRO A 185 12.30 3.29 -8.27
N ILE A 186 12.49 3.55 -6.98
CA ILE A 186 11.93 2.77 -5.87
C ILE A 186 11.04 3.70 -5.08
N PHE A 187 9.89 3.25 -4.62
CA PHE A 187 9.13 3.95 -3.59
C PHE A 187 9.02 3.10 -2.33
N THR A 188 8.92 3.78 -1.20
CA THR A 188 8.70 3.18 0.10
C THR A 188 7.34 3.58 0.64
N HIS A 189 6.81 2.84 1.58
CA HIS A 189 5.72 3.30 2.45
C HIS A 189 5.90 2.76 3.86
N ILE A 190 5.60 3.61 4.86
CA ILE A 190 5.55 3.18 6.26
C ILE A 190 4.33 2.29 6.46
N ASN A 191 4.55 1.09 7.00
CA ASN A 191 3.51 0.10 7.21
C ASN A 191 2.77 0.33 8.53
N HIS A 192 1.48 0.01 8.54
CA HIS A 192 0.59 -0.21 9.69
C HIS A 192 0.99 0.54 10.98
N PRO A 193 0.93 1.88 11.05
CA PRO A 193 1.37 2.66 12.23
C PRO A 193 0.82 2.15 13.57
N ASN A 194 -0.42 1.65 13.55
CA ASN A 194 -1.11 1.11 14.72
C ASN A 194 -0.78 -0.36 15.04
N PHE A 195 0.14 -1.00 14.28
CA PHE A 195 0.62 -2.33 14.67
C PHE A 195 1.34 -2.23 16.01
N ARG A 196 0.76 -2.88 17.05
CA ARG A 196 1.21 -2.75 18.43
C ARG A 196 1.32 -1.31 18.92
N TRP A 197 0.68 -0.38 18.20
CA TRP A 197 0.69 1.07 18.51
C TRP A 197 2.09 1.70 18.47
N ALA A 198 2.94 1.21 17.59
CA ALA A 198 4.36 1.54 17.56
C ALA A 198 4.67 2.95 17.07
N LEU A 199 3.89 3.48 16.12
CA LEU A 199 4.18 4.77 15.49
C LEU A 199 3.10 5.80 15.81
N THR A 200 3.50 7.07 15.80
CA THR A 200 2.61 8.22 16.02
C THR A 200 2.57 9.13 14.80
N ALA A 201 1.61 10.04 14.77
CA ALA A 201 1.54 11.08 13.74
C ALA A 201 2.77 11.99 13.76
N ASP A 202 3.34 12.26 14.95
CA ASP A 202 4.58 13.04 15.11
C ASP A 202 5.78 12.32 14.44
N ASP A 203 5.87 10.99 14.58
CA ASP A 203 6.93 10.20 13.94
C ASP A 203 6.84 10.31 12.42
N LEU A 204 5.63 10.09 11.87
CA LEU A 204 5.40 10.17 10.42
C LEU A 204 5.63 11.60 9.88
N ALA A 205 5.25 12.61 10.64
CA ALA A 205 5.44 14.00 10.24
C ALA A 205 6.92 14.39 10.17
N ALA A 206 7.72 13.94 11.15
CA ALA A 206 9.12 14.33 11.30
C ALA A 206 10.04 13.68 10.25
N VAL A 207 9.68 12.50 9.71
CA VAL A 207 10.47 11.80 8.69
C VAL A 207 10.05 12.30 7.32
N THR A 208 10.56 13.46 6.93
CA THR A 208 10.18 14.16 5.68
C THR A 208 10.73 13.51 4.42
N GLU A 209 11.64 12.57 4.56
CA GLU A 209 12.21 11.74 3.51
C GLU A 209 11.24 10.69 2.98
N GLU A 210 10.26 10.29 3.80
CA GLU A 210 9.18 9.38 3.38
C GLU A 210 7.99 10.18 2.85
N ASN A 211 7.34 9.66 1.82
CA ASN A 211 6.17 10.29 1.20
C ASN A 211 4.91 9.43 1.25
N PHE A 212 4.97 8.20 1.78
CA PHE A 212 3.84 7.27 1.77
C PHE A 212 3.71 6.55 3.11
N PHE A 213 2.47 6.21 3.46
CA PHE A 213 2.16 5.34 4.59
C PHE A 213 0.88 4.56 4.32
N GLU A 214 0.63 3.49 5.06
CA GLU A 214 -0.61 2.73 4.95
C GLU A 214 -1.75 3.44 5.65
N ILE A 215 -2.66 4.04 4.86
CA ILE A 215 -3.94 4.55 5.34
C ILE A 215 -4.88 3.41 5.72
N TYR A 216 -4.78 2.30 5.00
CA TYR A 216 -5.51 1.08 5.24
C TYR A 216 -4.59 -0.12 5.09
N ASN A 217 -4.64 -1.01 6.08
CA ASN A 217 -3.97 -2.31 6.07
C ASN A 217 -5.01 -3.38 6.43
N GLY A 218 -5.13 -4.41 5.60
CA GLY A 218 -6.15 -5.46 5.74
C GLY A 218 -5.86 -6.53 6.77
N HIS A 219 -4.70 -6.50 7.45
CA HIS A 219 -4.35 -7.49 8.45
C HIS A 219 -5.21 -7.31 9.72
N PRO A 220 -5.80 -8.39 10.28
CA PRO A 220 -6.77 -8.29 11.38
C PRO A 220 -6.17 -7.81 12.71
N MET A 221 -4.84 -7.77 12.84
CA MET A 221 -4.16 -7.21 14.03
C MET A 221 -3.91 -5.70 13.93
N ILE A 222 -4.33 -5.06 12.85
CA ILE A 222 -4.12 -3.63 12.65
C ILE A 222 -5.38 -2.86 13.04
N GLU A 223 -5.29 -2.14 14.14
CA GLU A 223 -6.37 -1.30 14.68
C GLU A 223 -6.42 0.05 13.92
N TRP A 224 -6.64 0.00 12.61
CA TRP A 224 -6.58 1.19 11.75
C TRP A 224 -7.64 2.26 12.08
N GLU A 225 -8.74 1.90 12.75
CA GLU A 225 -9.74 2.84 13.26
C GLU A 225 -9.31 3.54 14.56
N GLY A 226 -8.20 3.09 15.18
CA GLY A 226 -7.77 3.62 16.47
C GLY A 226 -8.64 3.18 17.66
N ASP A 227 -8.43 3.79 18.81
CA ASP A 227 -9.22 3.54 20.02
C ASP A 227 -9.44 4.82 20.85
N ALA A 228 -9.88 4.70 22.08
CA ALA A 228 -10.11 5.84 22.98
C ALA A 228 -8.82 6.64 23.32
N PHE A 229 -7.65 6.03 23.14
CA PHE A 229 -6.35 6.59 23.52
C PHE A 229 -5.48 6.94 22.32
N ARG A 230 -5.74 6.33 21.16
CA ARG A 230 -4.87 6.36 19.99
C ARG A 230 -5.66 6.68 18.75
N ASP A 231 -5.08 7.53 17.92
CA ASP A 231 -5.73 8.03 16.70
C ASP A 231 -5.90 6.93 15.64
N SER A 232 -6.95 7.03 14.85
CA SER A 232 -7.13 6.24 13.62
C SER A 232 -6.06 6.60 12.59
N HIS A 233 -5.80 5.72 11.62
CA HIS A 233 -4.91 6.02 10.50
C HIS A 233 -5.36 7.28 9.74
N GLU A 234 -6.66 7.53 9.58
CA GLU A 234 -7.17 8.78 8.98
C GLU A 234 -6.76 10.02 9.80
N LYS A 235 -6.88 9.97 11.13
CA LYS A 235 -6.49 11.09 12.00
C LYS A 235 -4.97 11.25 12.05
N ILE A 236 -4.20 10.15 12.11
CA ILE A 236 -2.72 10.14 11.99
C ILE A 236 -2.32 10.83 10.69
N TRP A 237 -2.97 10.50 9.56
CA TRP A 237 -2.71 11.10 8.26
C TRP A 237 -2.92 12.61 8.26
N ASP A 238 -4.05 13.05 8.80
CA ASP A 238 -4.41 14.46 8.84
C ASP A 238 -3.47 15.27 9.76
N ILE A 239 -3.10 14.70 10.92
CA ILE A 239 -2.12 15.33 11.82
C ILE A 239 -0.75 15.42 11.15
N ALA A 240 -0.24 14.30 10.63
CA ALA A 240 1.07 14.26 9.99
C ALA A 240 1.15 15.25 8.83
N ASN A 241 0.12 15.32 7.97
CA ASN A 241 0.09 16.25 6.84
C ASN A 241 0.02 17.71 7.26
N THR A 242 -0.76 18.01 8.30
CA THR A 242 -0.81 19.37 8.85
C THR A 242 0.55 19.81 9.39
N LEU A 243 1.22 18.95 10.16
CA LEU A 243 2.54 19.21 10.72
C LEU A 243 3.60 19.34 9.60
N ARG A 244 3.57 18.46 8.59
CA ARG A 244 4.48 18.53 7.44
C ARG A 244 4.36 19.85 6.72
N LEU A 245 3.16 20.27 6.41
CA LEU A 245 2.92 21.53 5.69
C LEU A 245 3.26 22.79 6.52
N THR A 246 3.01 22.75 7.83
CA THR A 246 3.14 23.95 8.68
C THR A 246 4.48 24.05 9.42
N GLN A 247 4.96 22.96 10.01
CA GLN A 247 6.18 22.95 10.81
C GLN A 247 7.41 22.53 10.00
N PHE A 248 7.31 21.44 9.24
CA PHE A 248 8.44 20.86 8.52
C PHE A 248 8.63 21.44 7.11
N LYS A 249 7.65 22.19 6.58
CA LYS A 249 7.67 22.73 5.21
C LYS A 249 7.91 21.67 4.14
N ALA A 250 7.35 20.50 4.37
CA ALA A 250 7.46 19.31 3.51
C ALA A 250 6.14 19.00 2.80
N ALA A 251 6.21 18.23 1.72
CA ALA A 251 5.04 17.73 1.02
C ALA A 251 4.22 16.79 1.93
N PRO A 252 2.89 16.70 1.77
CA PRO A 252 2.07 15.76 2.53
C PRO A 252 2.42 14.31 2.17
N LEU A 253 2.14 13.41 3.10
CA LEU A 253 2.15 11.97 2.87
C LEU A 253 0.99 11.57 1.97
N PHE A 254 1.22 10.58 1.12
CA PHE A 254 0.19 9.86 0.38
C PHE A 254 -0.21 8.58 1.11
N GLY A 255 -1.48 8.22 1.03
CA GLY A 255 -2.03 7.02 1.70
C GLY A 255 -2.14 5.84 0.73
N VAL A 256 -1.51 4.71 1.06
CA VAL A 256 -1.66 3.45 0.32
C VAL A 256 -2.64 2.51 1.04
N GLY A 257 -3.39 1.72 0.27
CA GLY A 257 -4.19 0.61 0.79
C GLY A 257 -3.49 -0.71 0.49
N THR A 258 -3.47 -1.62 1.45
CA THR A 258 -2.78 -2.90 1.33
C THR A 258 -3.53 -4.04 2.00
N ASP A 259 -3.17 -5.28 1.66
CA ASP A 259 -3.69 -6.48 2.30
C ASP A 259 -2.90 -6.90 3.53
N ASP A 260 -1.58 -6.79 3.46
CA ASP A 260 -0.67 -7.40 4.44
C ASP A 260 -1.06 -8.87 4.70
N SER A 261 -1.32 -9.59 3.59
CA SER A 261 -1.86 -10.93 3.64
C SER A 261 -0.78 -11.96 3.95
N HIS A 262 -1.11 -12.89 4.86
CA HIS A 262 -0.25 -13.96 5.31
C HIS A 262 -0.88 -15.34 5.11
N GLN A 263 -2.21 -15.40 4.95
CA GLN A 263 -2.97 -16.64 5.03
C GLN A 263 -3.88 -16.81 3.81
N TYR A 264 -3.73 -17.94 3.12
CA TYR A 264 -4.34 -18.17 1.80
C TYR A 264 -5.24 -19.39 1.74
N HIS A 265 -5.65 -19.92 2.90
CA HIS A 265 -6.46 -21.12 3.00
C HIS A 265 -7.84 -20.85 3.65
N GLY A 266 -8.31 -19.59 3.66
CA GLY A 266 -9.59 -19.20 4.25
C GLY A 266 -9.49 -18.78 5.73
N GLU A 267 -8.29 -18.41 6.18
CA GLU A 267 -8.04 -17.94 7.54
C GLU A 267 -8.12 -16.39 7.64
N GLU A 268 -7.78 -15.87 8.83
CA GLU A 268 -8.06 -14.48 9.21
C GLU A 268 -7.28 -13.42 8.40
N SER A 269 -5.97 -13.61 8.16
CA SER A 269 -5.14 -12.65 7.43
C SER A 269 -5.14 -12.94 5.92
N SER A 270 -6.32 -12.88 5.31
CA SER A 270 -6.55 -13.28 3.92
C SER A 270 -6.42 -12.11 2.94
N PRO A 271 -6.08 -12.37 1.65
CA PRO A 271 -5.92 -11.33 0.63
C PRO A 271 -7.26 -10.77 0.15
N GLY A 272 -7.22 -9.62 -0.55
CA GLY A 272 -8.37 -8.99 -1.20
C GLY A 272 -9.11 -8.00 -0.32
N ARG A 273 -8.46 -7.44 0.68
CA ARG A 273 -9.04 -6.47 1.62
C ARG A 273 -8.71 -5.03 1.26
N GLY A 274 -7.49 -4.77 0.79
CA GLY A 274 -7.06 -3.45 0.43
C GLY A 274 -6.07 -3.45 -0.75
N TRP A 275 -6.10 -2.41 -1.56
CA TRP A 275 -5.24 -2.27 -2.73
C TRP A 275 -5.07 -0.81 -3.12
N VAL A 276 -4.16 -0.56 -4.04
CA VAL A 276 -4.03 0.72 -4.73
C VAL A 276 -4.57 0.61 -6.15
N MET A 277 -5.15 1.71 -6.63
CA MET A 277 -5.49 1.92 -8.04
C MET A 277 -4.56 3.00 -8.58
N VAL A 278 -3.63 2.62 -9.44
CA VAL A 278 -2.58 3.50 -9.97
C VAL A 278 -2.92 3.90 -11.39
N ARG A 279 -2.91 5.21 -11.67
CA ARG A 279 -3.16 5.75 -13.01
C ARG A 279 -1.84 5.96 -13.75
N ALA A 280 -1.57 5.10 -14.71
CA ALA A 280 -0.34 5.13 -15.50
C ALA A 280 -0.60 4.89 -16.99
N ASP A 281 0.36 5.24 -17.84
CA ASP A 281 0.25 5.07 -19.30
C ASP A 281 0.51 3.62 -19.73
N LYS A 282 1.23 2.86 -18.90
CA LYS A 282 1.57 1.46 -19.17
C LYS A 282 1.74 0.67 -17.88
N LEU A 283 1.51 -0.64 -17.96
CA LEU A 283 1.79 -1.59 -16.87
C LEU A 283 3.28 -1.96 -16.90
N ASP A 284 4.06 -1.19 -16.14
CA ASP A 284 5.52 -1.30 -16.04
C ASP A 284 5.94 -0.80 -14.66
N ALA A 285 6.86 -1.48 -13.98
CA ALA A 285 7.21 -1.17 -12.60
C ALA A 285 7.68 0.27 -12.39
N ASN A 286 8.54 0.79 -13.28
CA ASN A 286 9.00 2.17 -13.18
C ASN A 286 7.86 3.17 -13.42
N ALA A 287 6.99 2.90 -14.40
CA ALA A 287 5.84 3.77 -14.70
C ALA A 287 4.86 3.83 -13.53
N LEU A 288 4.58 2.69 -12.88
CA LEU A 288 3.72 2.61 -11.69
C LEU A 288 4.33 3.38 -10.52
N VAL A 289 5.61 3.16 -10.22
CA VAL A 289 6.33 3.87 -9.14
C VAL A 289 6.33 5.39 -9.38
N GLU A 290 6.62 5.85 -10.59
CA GLU A 290 6.60 7.26 -10.92
C GLU A 290 5.19 7.87 -10.86
N ALA A 291 4.15 7.13 -11.26
CA ALA A 291 2.76 7.56 -11.09
C ALA A 291 2.39 7.72 -9.61
N MET A 292 2.77 6.76 -8.77
CA MET A 292 2.53 6.85 -7.32
C MET A 292 3.27 8.04 -6.71
N LYS A 293 4.53 8.28 -7.06
CA LYS A 293 5.30 9.46 -6.59
C LYS A 293 4.67 10.80 -6.97
N ARG A 294 3.90 10.85 -8.05
CA ARG A 294 3.13 12.06 -8.42
C ARG A 294 1.81 12.19 -7.68
N GLY A 295 1.34 11.13 -6.98
CA GLY A 295 0.02 11.05 -6.37
C GLY A 295 -1.09 10.64 -7.36
N ASP A 296 -0.73 10.08 -8.51
CA ASP A 296 -1.66 9.60 -9.55
C ASP A 296 -2.24 8.21 -9.16
N PHE A 297 -2.76 8.11 -7.95
CA PHE A 297 -3.37 6.87 -7.44
C PHE A 297 -4.38 7.17 -6.32
N TYR A 298 -5.18 6.17 -5.97
CA TYR A 298 -5.99 6.18 -4.77
C TYR A 298 -5.93 4.82 -4.06
N ALA A 299 -6.21 4.82 -2.75
CA ALA A 299 -6.34 3.60 -1.96
C ALA A 299 -7.79 3.11 -1.96
N SER A 300 -8.01 1.81 -1.94
CA SER A 300 -9.33 1.20 -1.90
C SER A 300 -9.39 -0.03 -1.01
N SER A 301 -10.52 -0.22 -0.37
CA SER A 301 -10.96 -1.47 0.24
C SER A 301 -12.32 -1.91 -0.31
N GLY A 302 -12.59 -1.67 -1.60
CA GLY A 302 -13.83 -2.09 -2.27
C GLY A 302 -14.40 -1.06 -3.24
N VAL A 303 -14.44 0.22 -2.87
CA VAL A 303 -14.97 1.27 -3.75
C VAL A 303 -14.02 1.54 -4.91
N THR A 304 -14.54 1.49 -6.14
CA THR A 304 -13.80 1.81 -7.36
C THR A 304 -14.17 3.21 -7.87
N LEU A 305 -13.18 3.97 -8.32
CA LEU A 305 -13.38 5.28 -8.95
C LEU A 305 -13.09 5.19 -10.45
N ASP A 306 -14.01 5.67 -11.26
CA ASP A 306 -13.80 5.85 -12.71
C ASP A 306 -12.83 7.01 -12.96
N ASP A 307 -12.98 8.11 -12.18
CA ASP A 307 -12.07 9.25 -12.23
C ASP A 307 -11.98 9.98 -10.89
N VAL A 308 -10.83 10.58 -10.65
CA VAL A 308 -10.61 11.57 -9.61
C VAL A 308 -9.67 12.65 -10.16
N SER A 309 -10.11 13.91 -10.07
CA SER A 309 -9.35 15.03 -10.60
C SER A 309 -9.58 16.31 -9.78
N PHE A 310 -8.52 17.11 -9.66
CA PHE A 310 -8.60 18.46 -9.13
C PHE A 310 -8.03 19.42 -10.16
N THR A 311 -8.91 20.08 -10.90
CA THR A 311 -8.56 20.95 -12.02
C THR A 311 -9.37 22.24 -11.96
N SER A 312 -8.75 23.37 -12.34
CA SER A 312 -9.39 24.68 -12.32
C SER A 312 -10.04 25.03 -10.97
N GLY A 313 -9.42 24.59 -9.86
CA GLY A 313 -9.91 24.84 -8.51
C GLY A 313 -11.14 24.02 -8.10
N LYS A 314 -11.50 22.98 -8.84
CA LYS A 314 -12.66 22.14 -8.56
C LYS A 314 -12.25 20.67 -8.44
N LEU A 315 -12.65 20.03 -7.35
CA LEU A 315 -12.56 18.58 -7.17
C LEU A 315 -13.73 17.93 -7.88
N ARG A 316 -13.44 16.90 -8.69
CA ARG A 316 -14.43 15.99 -9.26
C ARG A 316 -14.02 14.56 -8.96
N ILE A 317 -14.97 13.77 -8.43
CA ILE A 317 -14.81 12.32 -8.24
C ILE A 317 -15.98 11.65 -8.94
N GLN A 318 -15.68 10.64 -9.75
CA GLN A 318 -16.68 9.78 -10.34
C GLN A 318 -16.50 8.37 -9.81
N ILE A 319 -17.48 7.89 -9.06
CA ILE A 319 -17.49 6.55 -8.48
C ILE A 319 -18.08 5.59 -9.51
N HIS A 320 -17.48 4.43 -9.67
CA HIS A 320 -18.05 3.32 -10.42
C HIS A 320 -19.24 2.75 -9.66
N ALA A 321 -20.42 3.24 -9.98
CA ALA A 321 -21.62 2.96 -9.19
C ALA A 321 -22.17 1.55 -9.43
N GLU A 322 -22.40 0.81 -8.35
CA GLU A 322 -23.09 -0.48 -8.38
C GLU A 322 -24.60 -0.30 -8.16
N PRO A 323 -25.46 -1.09 -8.84
CA PRO A 323 -26.90 -1.04 -8.63
C PRO A 323 -27.30 -1.28 -7.17
N GLY A 324 -28.13 -0.41 -6.61
CA GLY A 324 -28.62 -0.53 -5.22
C GLY A 324 -27.63 -0.13 -4.14
N VAL A 325 -26.42 0.31 -4.48
CA VAL A 325 -25.39 0.78 -3.54
C VAL A 325 -25.43 2.31 -3.45
N THR A 326 -25.41 2.84 -2.24
CA THR A 326 -25.28 4.27 -1.99
C THR A 326 -23.87 4.62 -1.54
N TYR A 327 -23.44 5.84 -1.87
CA TYR A 327 -22.09 6.32 -1.57
C TYR A 327 -22.16 7.63 -0.80
N THR A 328 -21.36 7.72 0.25
CA THR A 328 -21.14 8.94 1.03
C THR A 328 -19.67 9.33 0.91
N THR A 329 -19.43 10.54 0.44
CA THR A 329 -18.09 11.12 0.35
C THR A 329 -17.93 12.20 1.40
N VAL A 330 -16.94 12.04 2.27
CA VAL A 330 -16.54 13.05 3.25
C VAL A 330 -15.26 13.73 2.76
N ILE A 331 -15.34 15.04 2.51
CA ILE A 331 -14.17 15.87 2.23
C ILE A 331 -13.61 16.30 3.58
N ARG A 332 -12.35 15.94 3.84
CA ARG A 332 -11.59 16.28 5.05
C ARG A 332 -10.42 17.17 4.71
N GLY A 333 -10.02 18.00 5.64
CA GLY A 333 -8.83 18.84 5.49
C GLY A 333 -8.58 19.72 6.70
N THR A 334 -7.46 20.42 6.69
CA THR A 334 -7.11 21.41 7.70
C THR A 334 -7.13 22.80 7.10
N LEU A 335 -7.78 23.73 7.76
CA LEU A 335 -7.80 25.13 7.31
C LEU A 335 -6.58 25.90 7.83
N LYS A 336 -6.18 26.93 7.11
CA LYS A 336 -5.22 27.93 7.61
C LYS A 336 -5.76 28.57 8.87
N GLY A 337 -4.92 28.77 9.88
CA GLY A 337 -5.35 29.32 11.17
C GLY A 337 -6.07 28.32 12.10
N PHE A 338 -5.93 27.01 11.83
CA PHE A 338 -6.42 25.94 12.69
C PHE A 338 -5.89 26.06 14.13
N ASP A 339 -6.60 25.52 15.09
CA ASP A 339 -6.11 25.41 16.47
C ASP A 339 -4.99 24.37 16.55
N ALA A 340 -3.77 24.82 16.85
CA ALA A 340 -2.59 23.99 16.98
C ALA A 340 -2.35 23.45 18.40
N THR A 341 -3.27 23.67 19.33
CA THR A 341 -3.12 23.18 20.71
C THR A 341 -3.18 21.66 20.79
N THR A 342 -2.45 21.10 21.73
CA THR A 342 -2.45 19.68 22.04
C THR A 342 -2.71 19.45 23.51
N THR A 343 -3.30 18.32 23.82
CA THR A 343 -3.37 17.80 25.19
C THR A 343 -2.64 16.46 25.29
N GLU A 344 -2.19 16.12 26.49
CA GLU A 344 -1.54 14.81 26.71
C GLU A 344 -2.59 13.76 27.08
N VAL A 345 -2.42 12.56 26.51
CA VAL A 345 -3.23 11.38 26.82
C VAL A 345 -2.29 10.30 27.34
N THR A 346 -2.53 9.86 28.57
CA THR A 346 -1.84 8.70 29.14
C THR A 346 -2.42 7.43 28.53
N THR A 347 -1.57 6.63 27.94
CA THR A 347 -1.94 5.37 27.30
C THR A 347 -1.93 4.19 28.28
N PRO A 348 -2.55 3.06 27.96
CA PRO A 348 -2.46 1.84 28.74
C PRO A 348 -1.02 1.38 28.97
N LYS A 349 -0.78 0.72 30.11
CA LYS A 349 0.54 0.17 30.45
C LYS A 349 1.03 -0.81 29.38
N GLY A 350 2.25 -0.62 28.92
CA GLY A 350 2.88 -1.45 27.89
C GLY A 350 2.84 -0.86 26.47
N ASP A 351 2.23 0.32 26.30
CA ASP A 351 2.36 1.09 25.07
C ASP A 351 3.81 1.60 24.92
N PHE A 352 4.31 1.66 23.69
CA PHE A 352 5.63 2.23 23.38
C PHE A 352 5.68 3.74 23.62
N HIS A 353 4.52 4.40 23.63
CA HIS A 353 4.37 5.82 23.89
C HIS A 353 3.46 6.02 25.11
N PRO A 354 4.01 6.04 26.33
CA PRO A 354 3.22 6.17 27.57
C PRO A 354 2.38 7.45 27.62
N LEU A 355 2.85 8.50 26.95
CA LEU A 355 2.14 9.75 26.73
C LEU A 355 2.05 10.02 25.24
N ARG A 356 0.84 10.27 24.73
CA ARG A 356 0.57 10.68 23.35
C ARG A 356 -0.02 12.08 23.34
N LYS A 357 0.23 12.81 22.26
CA LYS A 357 -0.45 14.07 22.02
C LYS A 357 -1.80 13.79 21.38
N ARG A 358 -2.83 14.47 21.87
CA ARG A 358 -4.12 14.60 21.18
C ARG A 358 -4.21 15.98 20.60
N TYR A 359 -4.33 16.04 19.31
CA TYR A 359 -4.43 17.27 18.54
C TYR A 359 -5.89 17.74 18.45
N SER A 360 -6.07 19.05 18.21
CA SER A 360 -7.38 19.67 18.02
C SER A 360 -8.18 18.99 16.89
N ASP A 361 -9.50 19.01 17.02
CA ASP A 361 -10.43 18.54 15.99
C ASP A 361 -10.50 19.44 14.75
N ASP A 362 -9.88 20.61 14.78
CA ASP A 362 -9.67 21.44 13.60
C ASP A 362 -8.74 20.79 12.56
N ILE A 363 -7.86 19.87 13.00
CA ILE A 363 -6.98 19.11 12.12
C ILE A 363 -7.75 17.95 11.50
N GLY A 364 -7.85 17.95 10.18
CA GLY A 364 -8.57 16.92 9.43
C GLY A 364 -10.09 17.00 9.61
N LYS A 365 -10.63 18.18 9.89
CA LYS A 365 -12.07 18.34 10.06
C LYS A 365 -12.85 18.07 8.77
N THR A 366 -14.11 17.71 8.94
CA THR A 366 -15.05 17.59 7.83
C THR A 366 -15.33 18.96 7.22
N LEU A 367 -15.00 19.12 5.95
CA LEU A 367 -15.26 20.33 5.16
C LEU A 367 -16.57 20.24 4.40
N ALA A 368 -16.92 19.02 3.95
CA ALA A 368 -18.19 18.74 3.30
C ALA A 368 -18.53 17.26 3.43
N THR A 369 -19.83 16.95 3.40
CA THR A 369 -20.36 15.59 3.23
C THR A 369 -21.32 15.59 2.05
N LEU A 370 -21.02 14.74 1.06
CA LEU A 370 -21.74 14.67 -0.21
C LEU A 370 -22.17 13.23 -0.46
N THR A 371 -23.27 13.05 -1.19
CA THR A 371 -23.82 11.74 -1.50
C THR A 371 -23.98 11.56 -3.00
N GLY A 372 -23.94 10.32 -3.45
CA GLY A 372 -24.14 9.94 -4.85
C GLY A 372 -22.87 9.55 -5.57
N PRO A 373 -22.97 9.14 -6.83
CA PRO A 373 -21.85 8.60 -7.59
C PRO A 373 -20.96 9.67 -8.25
N VAL A 374 -21.45 10.90 -8.37
CA VAL A 374 -20.66 12.02 -8.94
C VAL A 374 -20.57 13.10 -7.88
N ILE A 375 -19.33 13.40 -7.47
CA ILE A 375 -19.01 14.40 -6.48
C ILE A 375 -18.33 15.56 -7.16
N GLU A 376 -18.84 16.77 -6.93
CA GLU A 376 -18.21 18.01 -7.31
C GLU A 376 -18.12 18.93 -6.09
N TRP A 377 -16.94 19.44 -5.81
CA TRP A 377 -16.72 20.32 -4.67
C TRP A 377 -15.65 21.38 -5.02
N THR A 378 -15.86 22.58 -4.54
CA THR A 378 -14.92 23.70 -4.74
C THR A 378 -14.40 24.13 -3.37
N PRO A 379 -13.07 24.05 -3.11
CA PRO A 379 -12.48 24.54 -1.88
C PRO A 379 -12.68 26.05 -1.73
N SER A 380 -12.71 26.52 -0.50
CA SER A 380 -12.84 27.95 -0.17
C SER A 380 -11.58 28.78 -0.48
N GLY A 381 -10.43 28.11 -0.67
CA GLY A 381 -9.11 28.72 -0.77
C GLY A 381 -8.41 28.93 0.57
N ASN A 382 -9.09 28.57 1.68
CA ASN A 382 -8.52 28.64 3.02
C ASN A 382 -7.97 27.30 3.52
N GLU A 383 -8.04 26.25 2.73
CA GLU A 383 -7.51 24.96 3.08
C GLU A 383 -5.98 24.93 2.99
N LEU A 384 -5.32 24.26 3.94
CA LEU A 384 -3.91 23.87 3.81
C LEU A 384 -3.78 22.73 2.80
N TYR A 385 -4.73 21.81 2.86
CA TYR A 385 -4.95 20.68 1.94
C TYR A 385 -6.35 20.13 2.18
N PHE A 386 -6.80 19.29 1.29
CA PHE A 386 -8.01 18.47 1.46
C PHE A 386 -7.83 17.09 0.81
N ARG A 387 -8.63 16.13 1.23
CA ARG A 387 -8.74 14.77 0.69
C ARG A 387 -10.17 14.28 0.82
N ALA A 388 -10.51 13.19 0.14
CA ALA A 388 -11.82 12.57 0.25
C ALA A 388 -11.71 11.14 0.77
N SER A 389 -12.62 10.77 1.67
CA SER A 389 -12.92 9.39 2.06
C SER A 389 -14.30 9.04 1.56
N ILE A 390 -14.42 7.98 0.76
CA ILE A 390 -15.66 7.51 0.17
C ILE A 390 -16.05 6.20 0.85
N THR A 391 -17.28 6.12 1.38
CA THR A 391 -17.83 4.92 1.99
C THR A 391 -19.07 4.48 1.24
N SER A 392 -19.15 3.21 0.88
CA SER A 392 -20.34 2.60 0.29
C SER A 392 -21.30 2.08 1.36
N SER A 393 -22.57 1.84 1.01
CA SER A 393 -23.49 1.12 1.88
C SER A 393 -23.22 -0.39 1.96
N LYS A 394 -22.38 -0.91 1.07
CA LYS A 394 -22.06 -2.33 0.92
C LYS A 394 -21.12 -2.80 1.99
N PRO A 395 -21.41 -3.90 2.73
CA PRO A 395 -20.46 -4.51 3.64
C PRO A 395 -19.21 -5.00 2.87
N HIS A 396 -18.05 -4.89 3.49
CA HIS A 396 -16.83 -5.44 2.90
C HIS A 396 -16.91 -6.99 2.87
N PRO A 397 -16.73 -7.64 1.70
CA PRO A 397 -16.96 -9.08 1.55
C PRO A 397 -15.95 -9.94 2.33
N ASN A 398 -14.79 -9.40 2.63
CA ASN A 398 -13.71 -10.03 3.39
C ASN A 398 -13.20 -9.04 4.46
N ALA A 399 -14.06 -8.64 5.37
CA ALA A 399 -13.78 -7.62 6.36
C ALA A 399 -12.63 -8.02 7.30
N SER A 400 -11.71 -7.09 7.62
CA SER A 400 -10.70 -7.26 8.68
C SER A 400 -11.24 -6.94 10.07
N MET A 401 -12.36 -6.20 10.14
CA MET A 401 -13.04 -5.85 11.39
C MET A 401 -14.55 -5.88 11.22
N LYS A 402 -15.23 -5.98 12.36
CA LYS A 402 -16.70 -6.06 12.40
C LYS A 402 -17.34 -4.85 11.74
N ASP A 403 -18.42 -5.09 10.98
CA ASP A 403 -19.27 -4.06 10.35
C ASP A 403 -18.52 -3.16 9.34
N GLN A 404 -17.31 -3.52 8.93
CA GLN A 404 -16.55 -2.81 7.92
C GLN A 404 -17.29 -2.71 6.60
N LYS A 405 -17.28 -1.53 6.00
CA LYS A 405 -17.82 -1.27 4.66
C LYS A 405 -16.72 -1.08 3.65
N GLU A 406 -17.08 -1.21 2.37
CA GLU A 406 -16.14 -0.87 1.29
C GLU A 406 -15.88 0.63 1.27
N MET A 407 -14.62 1.01 1.11
CA MET A 407 -14.15 2.39 1.12
C MET A 407 -13.14 2.69 0.01
N ALA A 408 -12.92 3.98 -0.24
CA ALA A 408 -11.77 4.48 -1.00
C ALA A 408 -11.29 5.81 -0.41
N TRP A 409 -9.99 6.11 -0.60
CA TRP A 409 -9.35 7.34 -0.12
C TRP A 409 -8.55 7.99 -1.24
N THR A 410 -8.87 9.26 -1.54
CA THR A 410 -8.08 10.03 -2.50
C THR A 410 -6.83 10.61 -1.84
N GLN A 411 -5.84 10.97 -2.63
CA GLN A 411 -4.64 11.61 -2.12
C GLN A 411 -4.88 13.06 -1.71
N PRO A 412 -4.01 13.66 -0.85
CA PRO A 412 -4.10 15.07 -0.49
C PRO A 412 -3.94 15.99 -1.70
N MET A 413 -4.82 16.97 -1.83
CA MET A 413 -4.90 17.94 -2.92
C MET A 413 -4.93 19.38 -2.38
N GLY A 414 -4.69 20.37 -3.24
CA GLY A 414 -4.82 21.79 -2.92
C GLY A 414 -3.70 22.38 -2.04
N TRP A 415 -2.65 21.64 -1.76
CA TRP A 415 -1.54 22.03 -0.90
C TRP A 415 -0.38 22.74 -1.64
N ARG A 416 -0.38 22.70 -2.98
CA ARG A 416 0.59 23.36 -3.87
C ARG A 416 0.12 24.73 -4.27
#